data_2ded232ffac4fb3ae3e7a53201d4d234
#
_entry.id   2ded232ffac4fb3ae3e7a53201d4d234
#
_cell.length_a   1.000
_cell.length_b   1.000
_cell.length_c   1.000
_cell.angle_alpha   90.00
_cell.angle_beta   90.00
_cell.angle_gamma   90.00
#
_symmetry.space_group_name_H-M   'P 1'
#
loop_
_entity.id
_entity.type
_entity.pdbx_description
1 polymer ?
#
loop_
_entity_poly.entity_id
_entity_poly.type
_entity_poly.pdbx_seq_one_letter_code
_entity_poly.pdbx_strand_id
1 'polypeptide(L)'
;ALERNLFLTVQIMEMGLPVVLACNMMDEARKAGIQVDTKELGKQLGIPVVATVARSGEGLKDALREAVAFGRRGSAPLNISYGPDLDPVLTKMERLLAEKGLLTDRYPARWIALKVLENDSEILRQVERMPDVAAQLRADRETVADHLRDTLQTSPEAIIADYRYGFIRGVLRSGAVRRESAKDRLELSDKLDKVLTNTLFGPLIMLGVLYAMFQLTFVIGAYPQGWVEDGFGWLGETVSALMPDGFLKSLIVSGVIDGLGGVMSFVPLIIIMFTLVAILEDFGYMARMAYMLDRVFRAFGLHGASVMPFIIAGGIAGGCAIPGVMATRTLRSPKEKLATLLTLPYMACGAKLPVFLLLVGVFFPENPARTMFLLTLAGWAAALLMARLMRSTIIRGESTPFVMELPPYRVPTLRSVVTHCWERTWMYLKKAGTVLVAVSILIWASMTFPTLDPEQAAPLETQIAALQEKVDALPEGDEARTPLEEELAAVQATLAEESLQHSWAGRLGMAIEPLTKPVGFDWRTDVALIGGIAAKEAIVSTLGTAYSLGEQDPEEATSLAERLAQDPNWNKATALSLMLFVLLYSPCFVALVVIRQEAGSWGWVAFSMIFNTVFAYGVAAAAYRICMAL
;
A
#
# COMPACT_ATOMS: atom_id res chain seq x y z
N ALA A 1 25.02 10.53 9.24
CA ALA A 1 23.67 11.10 9.31
C ALA A 1 23.67 12.60 9.62
N LEU A 2 24.38 13.08 10.66
CA LEU A 2 24.38 14.50 11.07
C LEU A 2 24.90 15.42 9.95
N GLU A 3 26.04 15.09 9.33
CA GLU A 3 26.64 15.87 8.23
C GLU A 3 25.67 16.06 7.06
N ARG A 4 24.99 15.00 6.64
CA ARG A 4 24.01 15.05 5.56
C ARG A 4 22.78 15.88 5.91
N ASN A 5 22.28 15.79 7.16
CA ASN A 5 21.11 16.56 7.58
C ASN A 5 21.42 18.05 7.77
N LEU A 6 22.64 18.40 8.18
CA LEU A 6 23.10 19.78 8.24
C LEU A 6 23.15 20.46 6.86
N PHE A 7 23.28 19.69 5.77
CA PHE A 7 23.27 20.25 4.42
C PHE A 7 21.95 21.01 4.12
N LEU A 8 20.80 20.40 4.46
CA LEU A 8 19.53 21.09 4.35
C LEU A 8 19.44 22.30 5.29
N THR A 9 19.96 22.19 6.51
CA THR A 9 19.98 23.29 7.46
C THR A 9 20.74 24.49 6.87
N VAL A 10 21.90 24.27 6.29
CA VAL A 10 22.72 25.28 5.63
C VAL A 10 21.95 25.94 4.48
N GLN A 11 21.30 25.16 3.63
CA GLN A 11 20.48 25.71 2.52
C GLN A 11 19.33 26.61 3.01
N ILE A 12 18.66 26.24 4.11
CA ILE A 12 17.60 27.06 4.69
C ILE A 12 18.17 28.34 5.32
N MET A 13 19.33 28.25 5.96
CA MET A 13 20.02 29.42 6.52
C MET A 13 20.46 30.42 5.44
N GLU A 14 20.91 29.94 4.28
CA GLU A 14 21.23 30.79 3.12
C GLU A 14 20.01 31.57 2.58
N MET A 15 18.80 31.03 2.78
CA MET A 15 17.55 31.75 2.47
C MET A 15 17.22 32.90 3.44
N GLY A 16 17.98 33.03 4.54
CA GLY A 16 17.70 34.01 5.57
C GLY A 16 16.49 33.71 6.44
N LEU A 17 16.01 32.48 6.42
CA LEU A 17 14.91 32.04 7.28
C LEU A 17 15.39 31.79 8.70
N PRO A 18 14.58 32.12 9.73
CA PRO A 18 14.91 31.78 11.11
C PRO A 18 14.82 30.25 11.29
N VAL A 19 15.91 29.62 11.69
CA VAL A 19 16.05 28.17 11.84
C VAL A 19 16.37 27.83 13.28
N VAL A 20 15.69 26.81 13.82
CA VAL A 20 16.07 26.13 15.06
C VAL A 20 16.39 24.67 14.71
N LEU A 21 17.57 24.22 15.09
CA LEU A 21 18.03 22.86 14.82
C LEU A 21 17.67 21.94 16.00
N ALA A 22 16.78 20.98 15.78
CA ALA A 22 16.51 19.91 16.74
C ALA A 22 17.41 18.70 16.44
N CYS A 23 18.44 18.49 17.25
CA CYS A 23 19.29 17.32 17.19
C CYS A 23 18.55 16.14 17.83
N ASN A 24 17.90 15.33 17.01
CA ASN A 24 17.13 14.18 17.46
C ASN A 24 17.99 12.94 17.69
N MET A 25 17.45 11.96 18.42
CA MET A 25 18.10 10.68 18.70
C MET A 25 19.34 10.83 19.59
N MET A 26 19.32 11.79 20.51
CA MET A 26 20.44 12.03 21.43
C MET A 26 20.69 10.85 22.39
N ASP A 27 19.66 10.05 22.70
CA ASP A 27 19.77 8.80 23.44
C ASP A 27 20.63 7.77 22.69
N GLU A 28 20.45 7.66 21.38
CA GLU A 28 21.24 6.77 20.53
C GLU A 28 22.68 7.28 20.32
N ALA A 29 22.85 8.60 20.16
CA ALA A 29 24.16 9.20 20.06
C ALA A 29 24.99 8.91 21.33
N ARG A 30 24.39 9.10 22.52
CA ARG A 30 25.03 8.78 23.82
C ARG A 30 25.40 7.29 23.92
N LYS A 31 24.48 6.40 23.52
CA LYS A 31 24.72 4.95 23.51
C LYS A 31 25.84 4.54 22.52
N ALA A 32 25.99 5.27 21.42
CA ALA A 32 27.03 5.06 20.43
C ALA A 32 28.37 5.73 20.81
N GLY A 33 28.49 6.31 22.01
CA GLY A 33 29.69 7.04 22.44
C GLY A 33 29.93 8.33 21.65
N ILE A 34 28.86 8.89 21.05
CA ILE A 34 28.92 10.14 20.30
C ILE A 34 28.36 11.24 21.22
N GLN A 35 29.22 12.15 21.61
CA GLN A 35 28.85 13.35 22.36
C GLN A 35 28.65 14.51 21.38
N VAL A 36 27.44 15.08 21.36
CA VAL A 36 27.13 16.28 20.57
C VAL A 36 26.95 17.45 21.55
N ASP A 37 27.84 18.40 21.48
CA ASP A 37 27.70 19.66 22.22
C ASP A 37 26.79 20.60 21.43
N THR A 38 25.51 20.66 21.83
CA THR A 38 24.50 21.50 21.16
C THR A 38 24.76 22.99 21.33
N LYS A 39 25.45 23.42 22.41
CA LYS A 39 25.79 24.81 22.63
C LYS A 39 26.92 25.26 21.68
N GLU A 40 27.98 24.45 21.57
CA GLU A 40 29.06 24.75 20.63
C GLU A 40 28.58 24.67 19.18
N LEU A 41 27.76 23.66 18.84
CA LEU A 41 27.15 23.57 17.52
C LEU A 41 26.28 24.79 17.18
N GLY A 42 25.48 25.26 18.12
CA GLY A 42 24.68 26.47 17.97
C GLY A 42 25.50 27.74 17.81
N LYS A 43 26.60 27.87 18.55
CA LYS A 43 27.53 28.98 18.42
C LYS A 43 28.19 29.04 17.04
N GLN A 44 28.64 27.88 16.53
CA GLN A 44 29.27 27.77 15.22
C GLN A 44 28.32 28.03 14.05
N LEU A 45 27.05 27.58 14.18
CA LEU A 45 26.01 27.81 13.18
C LEU A 45 25.31 29.16 13.32
N GLY A 46 25.41 29.82 14.46
CA GLY A 46 24.67 31.08 14.73
C GLY A 46 23.16 30.90 14.93
N ILE A 47 22.70 29.70 15.24
CA ILE A 47 21.28 29.35 15.43
C ILE A 47 21.07 28.55 16.71
N PRO A 48 19.87 28.59 17.31
CA PRO A 48 19.57 27.72 18.45
C PRO A 48 19.61 26.24 18.06
N VAL A 49 20.27 25.44 18.88
CA VAL A 49 20.34 23.99 18.73
C VAL A 49 19.84 23.30 20.00
N VAL A 50 18.83 22.47 19.86
CA VAL A 50 18.17 21.77 20.96
C VAL A 50 18.37 20.27 20.85
N ALA A 51 18.81 19.64 21.94
CA ALA A 51 18.88 18.20 22.04
C ALA A 51 17.48 17.62 22.23
N THR A 52 17.10 16.62 21.42
CA THR A 52 15.78 16.00 21.48
C THR A 52 15.86 14.48 21.43
N VAL A 53 14.86 13.83 22.04
CA VAL A 53 14.54 12.42 21.85
C VAL A 53 13.04 12.34 21.52
N ALA A 54 12.70 12.45 20.25
CA ALA A 54 11.31 12.55 19.79
C ALA A 54 10.45 11.36 20.25
N ARG A 55 11.05 10.17 20.36
CA ARG A 55 10.38 8.95 20.83
C ARG A 55 9.85 9.06 22.26
N SER A 56 10.59 9.71 23.16
CA SER A 56 10.17 9.92 24.56
C SER A 56 9.49 11.26 24.78
N GLY A 57 9.60 12.18 23.82
CA GLY A 57 9.14 13.56 23.95
C GLY A 57 10.13 14.49 24.67
N GLU A 58 11.32 13.99 25.03
CA GLU A 58 12.37 14.78 25.69
C GLU A 58 12.85 15.90 24.75
N GLY A 59 12.93 17.13 25.26
CA GLY A 59 13.41 18.31 24.51
C GLY A 59 12.43 18.89 23.49
N LEU A 60 11.29 18.28 23.20
CA LEU A 60 10.35 18.80 22.19
C LEU A 60 9.71 20.13 22.58
N LYS A 61 9.35 20.28 23.88
CA LYS A 61 8.79 21.55 24.39
C LYS A 61 9.81 22.69 24.32
N ASP A 62 11.07 22.38 24.56
CA ASP A 62 12.16 23.37 24.49
C ASP A 62 12.44 23.75 23.05
N ALA A 63 12.46 22.77 22.11
CA ALA A 63 12.59 23.06 20.69
C ALA A 63 11.47 23.95 20.17
N LEU A 64 10.21 23.71 20.58
CA LEU A 64 9.08 24.53 20.20
C LEU A 64 9.18 25.96 20.80
N ARG A 65 9.59 26.08 22.06
CA ARG A 65 9.79 27.36 22.75
C ARG A 65 10.86 28.20 22.04
N GLU A 66 12.01 27.57 21.73
CA GLU A 66 13.09 28.22 20.98
C GLU A 66 12.65 28.62 19.56
N ALA A 67 11.88 27.78 18.87
CA ALA A 67 11.36 28.10 17.54
C ALA A 67 10.45 29.34 17.54
N VAL A 68 9.56 29.45 18.53
CA VAL A 68 8.69 30.64 18.68
C VAL A 68 9.50 31.88 19.07
N ALA A 69 10.48 31.75 19.95
CA ALA A 69 11.30 32.87 20.41
C ALA A 69 12.24 33.37 19.30
N PHE A 70 12.88 32.47 18.57
CA PHE A 70 13.82 32.79 17.52
C PHE A 70 13.13 33.30 16.25
N GLY A 71 11.98 32.73 15.89
CA GLY A 71 11.20 33.13 14.72
C GLY A 71 10.75 34.60 14.75
N ARG A 72 10.62 35.18 15.95
CA ARG A 72 10.28 36.62 16.12
C ARG A 72 11.47 37.56 15.90
N ARG A 73 12.70 37.05 15.97
CA ARG A 73 13.92 37.90 15.91
C ARG A 73 14.41 38.16 14.48
N GLY A 74 13.96 37.32 13.53
CA GLY A 74 14.54 37.30 12.19
C GLY A 74 15.94 36.66 12.20
N SER A 75 16.46 36.33 11.02
CA SER A 75 17.82 35.79 10.85
C SER A 75 18.46 36.42 9.64
N ALA A 76 19.74 36.76 9.77
CA ALA A 76 20.54 37.17 8.61
C ALA A 76 20.84 35.93 7.76
N PRO A 77 20.85 36.03 6.42
CA PRO A 77 21.25 34.94 5.55
C PRO A 77 22.68 34.47 5.85
N LEU A 78 22.87 33.14 5.89
CA LEU A 78 24.19 32.58 6.00
C LEU A 78 24.99 32.83 4.72
N ASN A 79 26.17 33.39 4.87
CA ASN A 79 27.05 33.70 3.75
C ASN A 79 28.28 32.83 3.77
N ILE A 80 28.33 31.85 2.86
CA ILE A 80 29.46 30.94 2.66
C ILE A 80 30.27 31.41 1.45
N SER A 81 31.59 31.40 1.54
CA SER A 81 32.46 31.59 0.37
C SER A 81 32.49 30.29 -0.44
N TYR A 82 32.29 30.41 -1.73
CA TYR A 82 32.31 29.31 -2.71
C TYR A 82 33.59 29.28 -3.56
N GLY A 83 34.61 29.98 -3.08
CA GLY A 83 35.93 29.98 -3.68
C GLY A 83 36.14 31.03 -4.78
N PRO A 84 37.40 31.13 -5.25
CA PRO A 84 37.78 32.21 -6.17
C PRO A 84 37.08 32.13 -7.55
N ASP A 85 36.65 30.95 -7.95
CA ASP A 85 35.98 30.74 -9.26
C ASP A 85 34.52 31.15 -9.26
N LEU A 86 33.79 30.97 -8.14
CA LEU A 86 32.36 31.22 -8.04
C LEU A 86 32.00 32.56 -7.38
N ASP A 87 32.72 33.02 -6.34
CA ASP A 87 32.38 34.22 -5.59
C ASP A 87 32.35 35.50 -6.43
N PRO A 88 33.25 35.75 -7.42
CA PRO A 88 33.15 36.93 -8.27
C PRO A 88 31.88 36.97 -9.12
N VAL A 89 31.49 35.82 -9.69
CA VAL A 89 30.29 35.70 -10.52
C VAL A 89 29.02 35.77 -9.67
N LEU A 90 29.03 35.14 -8.49
CA LEU A 90 27.94 35.28 -7.52
C LEU A 90 27.72 36.76 -7.14
N THR A 91 28.79 37.51 -6.86
CA THR A 91 28.70 38.91 -6.51
C THR A 91 28.16 39.74 -7.67
N LYS A 92 28.55 39.44 -8.91
CA LYS A 92 28.01 40.08 -10.11
C LYS A 92 26.53 39.84 -10.30
N MET A 93 26.10 38.53 -10.21
CA MET A 93 24.70 38.14 -10.31
C MET A 93 23.84 38.73 -9.19
N GLU A 94 24.35 38.75 -7.95
CA GLU A 94 23.71 39.34 -6.77
C GLU A 94 23.40 40.82 -6.98
N ARG A 95 24.35 41.60 -7.48
CA ARG A 95 24.14 43.01 -7.79
C ARG A 95 23.07 43.23 -8.86
N LEU A 96 23.15 42.47 -9.95
CA LEU A 96 22.17 42.52 -11.03
C LEU A 96 20.74 42.23 -10.51
N LEU A 97 20.58 41.19 -9.69
CA LEU A 97 19.31 40.80 -9.12
C LEU A 97 18.75 41.86 -8.14
N ALA A 98 19.63 42.42 -7.32
CA ALA A 98 19.27 43.51 -6.38
C ALA A 98 18.87 44.80 -7.10
N GLU A 99 19.63 45.20 -8.14
CA GLU A 99 19.31 46.40 -8.93
C GLU A 99 17.99 46.31 -9.68
N LYS A 100 17.67 45.13 -10.18
CA LYS A 100 16.42 44.88 -10.94
C LYS A 100 15.23 44.48 -10.05
N GLY A 101 15.45 44.23 -8.76
CA GLY A 101 14.40 43.85 -7.82
C GLY A 101 13.75 42.50 -8.12
N LEU A 102 14.44 41.60 -8.85
CA LEU A 102 13.87 40.33 -9.27
C LEU A 102 13.85 39.34 -8.11
N LEU A 103 12.66 39.00 -7.60
CA LEU A 103 12.39 38.08 -6.49
C LEU A 103 13.04 38.48 -5.14
N THR A 104 13.67 39.64 -5.05
CA THR A 104 14.38 40.09 -3.85
C THR A 104 13.46 40.54 -2.72
N ASP A 105 12.16 40.69 -3.00
CA ASP A 105 11.09 40.86 -2.01
C ASP A 105 10.85 39.59 -1.17
N ARG A 106 11.23 38.42 -1.70
CA ARG A 106 10.98 37.12 -1.08
C ARG A 106 12.24 36.36 -0.66
N TYR A 107 13.33 36.51 -1.43
CA TYR A 107 14.57 35.76 -1.25
C TYR A 107 15.79 36.69 -1.33
N PRO A 108 16.87 36.39 -0.58
CA PRO A 108 18.14 37.07 -0.74
C PRO A 108 18.68 36.95 -2.17
N ALA A 109 19.14 38.06 -2.75
CA ALA A 109 19.66 38.07 -4.11
C ALA A 109 20.79 37.03 -4.33
N ARG A 110 21.67 36.85 -3.33
CA ARG A 110 22.75 35.85 -3.35
C ARG A 110 22.21 34.44 -3.43
N TRP A 111 21.14 34.12 -2.70
CA TRP A 111 20.51 32.80 -2.76
C TRP A 111 19.88 32.53 -4.12
N ILE A 112 19.24 33.55 -4.74
CA ILE A 112 18.70 33.42 -6.11
C ILE A 112 19.83 33.14 -7.10
N ALA A 113 20.96 33.88 -7.00
CA ALA A 113 22.14 33.66 -7.83
C ALA A 113 22.71 32.24 -7.67
N LEU A 114 22.79 31.71 -6.44
CA LEU A 114 23.19 30.34 -6.16
C LEU A 114 22.25 29.34 -6.84
N LYS A 115 20.94 29.54 -6.76
CA LYS A 115 19.96 28.68 -7.39
C LYS A 115 20.01 28.70 -8.92
N VAL A 116 20.34 29.85 -9.51
CA VAL A 116 20.61 29.92 -10.96
C VAL A 116 21.85 29.11 -11.34
N LEU A 117 22.94 29.20 -10.55
CA LEU A 117 24.15 28.40 -10.77
C LEU A 117 23.91 26.89 -10.53
N GLU A 118 23.05 26.53 -9.57
CA GLU A 118 22.62 25.15 -9.31
C GLU A 118 21.62 24.61 -10.37
N ASN A 119 21.29 25.40 -11.40
CA ASN A 119 20.32 25.01 -12.45
C ASN A 119 18.92 24.65 -11.91
N ASP A 120 18.47 25.32 -10.84
CA ASP A 120 17.18 25.07 -10.21
C ASP A 120 16.03 25.47 -11.16
N SER A 121 15.26 24.49 -11.60
CA SER A 121 14.21 24.66 -12.62
C SER A 121 13.08 25.58 -12.17
N GLU A 122 12.80 25.70 -10.86
CA GLU A 122 11.74 26.55 -10.34
C GLU A 122 12.16 28.03 -10.37
N ILE A 123 13.38 28.30 -9.89
CA ILE A 123 13.92 29.65 -9.90
C ILE A 123 14.17 30.13 -11.34
N LEU A 124 14.66 29.26 -12.21
CA LEU A 124 14.86 29.61 -13.62
C LEU A 124 13.54 30.00 -14.31
N ARG A 125 12.43 29.28 -14.09
CA ARG A 125 11.10 29.66 -14.60
C ARG A 125 10.62 31.01 -14.08
N GLN A 126 10.94 31.35 -12.83
CA GLN A 126 10.57 32.66 -12.27
C GLN A 126 11.45 33.79 -12.80
N VAL A 127 12.74 33.53 -13.02
CA VAL A 127 13.69 34.47 -13.63
C VAL A 127 13.30 34.79 -15.09
N GLU A 128 12.72 33.86 -15.83
CA GLU A 128 12.23 34.05 -17.21
C GLU A 128 11.14 35.15 -17.34
N ARG A 129 10.55 35.58 -16.23
CA ARG A 129 9.61 36.74 -16.25
C ARG A 129 10.28 38.06 -16.64
N MET A 130 11.61 38.14 -16.55
CA MET A 130 12.42 39.27 -17.02
C MET A 130 13.45 38.77 -18.05
N PRO A 131 13.11 38.71 -19.35
CA PRO A 131 13.96 38.09 -20.38
C PRO A 131 15.37 38.64 -20.47
N ASP A 132 15.56 39.94 -20.32
CA ASP A 132 16.87 40.60 -20.38
C ASP A 132 17.78 40.14 -19.22
N VAL A 133 17.24 40.07 -18.00
CA VAL A 133 17.96 39.58 -16.82
C VAL A 133 18.23 38.07 -16.94
N ALA A 134 17.26 37.32 -17.40
CA ALA A 134 17.40 35.87 -17.63
C ALA A 134 18.52 35.56 -18.62
N ALA A 135 18.60 36.30 -19.74
CA ALA A 135 19.66 36.10 -20.74
C ALA A 135 21.05 36.34 -20.15
N GLN A 136 21.18 37.42 -19.34
CA GLN A 136 22.47 37.75 -18.72
C GLN A 136 22.88 36.74 -17.64
N LEU A 137 21.94 36.31 -16.80
CA LEU A 137 22.20 35.27 -15.79
C LEU A 137 22.56 33.92 -16.41
N ARG A 138 21.94 33.55 -17.55
CA ARG A 138 22.29 32.36 -18.30
C ARG A 138 23.69 32.43 -18.87
N ALA A 139 24.05 33.54 -19.50
CA ALA A 139 25.39 33.76 -20.06
C ALA A 139 26.48 33.66 -18.98
N ASP A 140 26.25 34.27 -17.81
CA ASP A 140 27.16 34.22 -16.69
C ASP A 140 27.30 32.78 -16.15
N ARG A 141 26.19 32.03 -16.05
CA ARG A 141 26.20 30.63 -15.63
C ARG A 141 26.95 29.74 -16.62
N GLU A 142 26.72 29.88 -17.92
CA GLU A 142 27.38 29.10 -18.97
C GLU A 142 28.88 29.37 -18.98
N THR A 143 29.30 30.63 -18.88
CA THR A 143 30.72 31.01 -18.80
C THR A 143 31.43 30.30 -17.64
N VAL A 144 30.80 30.30 -16.45
CA VAL A 144 31.37 29.62 -15.28
C VAL A 144 31.33 28.11 -15.44
N ALA A 145 30.24 27.56 -15.97
CA ALA A 145 30.13 26.10 -16.17
C ALA A 145 31.19 25.58 -17.15
N ASP A 146 31.46 26.32 -18.21
CA ASP A 146 32.52 25.97 -19.17
C ASP A 146 33.92 26.08 -18.54
N HIS A 147 34.19 27.19 -17.83
CA HIS A 147 35.47 27.37 -17.10
C HIS A 147 35.70 26.22 -16.10
N LEU A 148 34.70 25.83 -15.30
CA LEU A 148 34.82 24.75 -14.33
C LEU A 148 34.94 23.37 -14.98
N ARG A 149 34.30 23.17 -16.12
CA ARG A 149 34.46 21.94 -16.89
C ARG A 149 35.87 21.78 -17.42
N ASP A 150 36.44 22.87 -17.97
CA ASP A 150 37.76 22.85 -18.59
C ASP A 150 38.90 22.77 -17.55
N THR A 151 38.74 23.44 -16.41
CA THR A 151 39.80 23.53 -15.39
C THR A 151 39.71 22.43 -14.33
N LEU A 152 38.52 22.08 -13.86
CA LEU A 152 38.28 21.20 -12.72
C LEU A 152 37.50 19.92 -13.09
N GLN A 153 37.08 19.76 -14.36
CA GLN A 153 36.24 18.66 -14.84
C GLN A 153 34.97 18.43 -13.99
N THR A 154 34.33 19.53 -13.55
CA THR A 154 33.20 19.49 -12.64
C THR A 154 32.13 20.52 -13.03
N SER A 155 30.98 20.50 -12.37
CA SER A 155 29.89 21.44 -12.59
C SER A 155 29.76 22.45 -11.43
N PRO A 156 29.14 23.62 -11.65
CA PRO A 156 28.89 24.59 -10.57
C PRO A 156 28.14 23.99 -9.39
N GLU A 157 27.13 23.13 -9.66
CA GLU A 157 26.33 22.45 -8.64
C GLU A 157 27.19 21.57 -7.72
N ALA A 158 28.15 20.83 -8.29
CA ALA A 158 29.02 19.95 -7.55
C ALA A 158 29.98 20.75 -6.65
N ILE A 159 30.55 21.85 -7.15
CA ILE A 159 31.43 22.72 -6.38
C ILE A 159 30.67 23.39 -5.23
N ILE A 160 29.48 23.92 -5.49
CA ILE A 160 28.62 24.52 -4.45
C ILE A 160 28.34 23.48 -3.35
N ALA A 161 28.03 22.24 -3.72
CA ALA A 161 27.81 21.16 -2.77
C ALA A 161 29.07 20.86 -1.95
N ASP A 162 30.24 20.79 -2.58
CA ASP A 162 31.51 20.52 -1.90
C ASP A 162 31.88 21.61 -0.89
N TYR A 163 31.68 22.88 -1.21
CA TYR A 163 31.92 23.99 -0.27
C TYR A 163 30.95 23.96 0.91
N ARG A 164 29.66 23.66 0.69
CA ARG A 164 28.70 23.45 1.79
C ARG A 164 29.12 22.30 2.70
N TYR A 165 29.53 21.17 2.14
CA TYR A 165 30.07 20.05 2.93
C TYR A 165 31.38 20.41 3.63
N GLY A 166 32.24 21.21 3.00
CA GLY A 166 33.46 21.76 3.61
C GLY A 166 33.13 22.61 4.84
N PHE A 167 32.19 23.52 4.73
CA PHE A 167 31.70 24.32 5.85
C PHE A 167 31.13 23.46 6.98
N ILE A 168 30.25 22.49 6.66
CA ILE A 168 29.65 21.58 7.64
C ILE A 168 30.72 20.75 8.36
N ARG A 169 31.71 20.22 7.63
CA ARG A 169 32.83 19.50 8.24
C ARG A 169 33.65 20.39 9.14
N GLY A 170 33.88 21.65 8.77
CA GLY A 170 34.51 22.65 9.62
C GLY A 170 33.78 22.82 10.95
N VAL A 171 32.47 23.03 10.89
CA VAL A 171 31.60 23.14 12.08
C VAL A 171 31.63 21.88 12.95
N LEU A 172 31.57 20.70 12.37
CA LEU A 172 31.58 19.44 13.14
C LEU A 172 32.95 19.16 13.77
N ARG A 173 34.06 19.56 13.13
CA ARG A 173 35.42 19.37 13.64
C ARG A 173 35.84 20.41 14.71
N SER A 174 35.12 21.50 14.87
CA SER A 174 35.41 22.54 15.88
C SER A 174 35.22 22.09 17.35
N GLY A 175 34.94 20.81 17.57
CA GLY A 175 34.68 20.24 18.90
C GLY A 175 33.21 20.04 19.24
N ALA A 176 32.30 20.43 18.33
CA ALA A 176 30.87 20.22 18.49
C ALA A 176 30.46 18.75 18.55
N VAL A 177 31.25 17.87 17.93
CA VAL A 177 31.01 16.40 17.98
C VAL A 177 32.29 15.67 18.37
N ARG A 178 32.22 14.92 19.46
CA ARG A 178 33.31 14.08 19.97
C ARG A 178 32.87 12.62 19.92
N ARG A 179 33.77 11.74 19.46
CA ARG A 179 33.56 10.28 19.50
C ARG A 179 34.41 9.68 20.60
N GLU A 180 33.78 9.13 21.60
CA GLU A 180 34.43 8.20 22.53
C GLU A 180 34.34 6.80 21.94
N SER A 181 35.44 6.01 22.10
CA SER A 181 35.53 4.67 21.48
C SER A 181 34.47 3.73 22.03
N ALA A 182 33.31 3.65 21.36
CA ALA A 182 32.24 2.72 21.69
C ALA A 182 32.39 1.43 20.87
N LYS A 183 33.22 0.48 21.35
CA LYS A 183 33.48 -0.78 20.64
C LYS A 183 32.36 -1.81 20.67
N ASP A 184 31.53 -1.88 21.74
CA ASP A 184 30.74 -3.11 21.98
C ASP A 184 29.35 -3.20 21.32
N ARG A 185 28.67 -2.09 21.00
CA ARG A 185 27.29 -2.15 20.47
C ARG A 185 27.17 -2.07 18.95
N LEU A 186 28.07 -1.37 18.29
CA LEU A 186 28.20 -1.44 16.84
C LEU A 186 28.55 -2.86 16.41
N GLU A 187 29.39 -3.56 17.18
CA GLU A 187 29.74 -4.97 16.94
C GLU A 187 28.54 -5.92 16.98
N LEU A 188 27.55 -5.71 17.87
CA LEU A 188 26.37 -6.57 17.93
C LEU A 188 25.45 -6.38 16.72
N SER A 189 25.20 -5.14 16.30
CA SER A 189 24.43 -4.84 15.10
C SER A 189 25.12 -5.40 13.84
N ASP A 190 26.44 -5.23 13.74
CA ASP A 190 27.22 -5.73 12.62
C ASP A 190 27.29 -7.28 12.62
N LYS A 191 27.34 -7.92 13.80
CA LYS A 191 27.27 -9.40 13.91
C LYS A 191 25.92 -9.93 13.48
N LEU A 192 24.82 -9.27 13.91
CA LEU A 192 23.46 -9.61 13.47
C LEU A 192 23.31 -9.42 11.96
N ASP A 193 23.82 -8.31 11.40
CA ASP A 193 23.74 -8.04 9.98
C ASP A 193 24.52 -9.07 9.14
N LYS A 194 25.65 -9.60 9.62
CA LYS A 194 26.36 -10.69 8.95
C LYS A 194 25.51 -11.95 8.73
N VAL A 195 24.58 -12.23 9.65
CA VAL A 195 23.67 -13.37 9.55
C VAL A 195 22.41 -12.99 8.77
N LEU A 196 21.76 -11.88 9.13
CA LEU A 196 20.47 -11.47 8.61
C LEU A 196 20.54 -10.93 7.17
N THR A 197 21.69 -10.42 6.73
CA THR A 197 21.91 -9.96 5.34
C THR A 197 22.78 -10.91 4.52
N ASN A 198 23.06 -12.11 5.03
CA ASN A 198 23.80 -13.13 4.31
C ASN A 198 23.05 -13.56 3.04
N THR A 199 23.76 -13.78 1.95
CA THR A 199 23.18 -14.13 0.65
C THR A 199 22.34 -15.41 0.67
N LEU A 200 22.67 -16.39 1.51
CA LEU A 200 21.95 -17.66 1.62
C LEU A 200 20.97 -17.68 2.80
N PHE A 201 21.45 -17.32 4.01
CA PHE A 201 20.65 -17.36 5.23
C PHE A 201 19.67 -16.21 5.34
N GLY A 202 19.99 -15.03 4.79
CA GLY A 202 19.13 -13.85 4.83
C GLY A 202 17.74 -14.09 4.23
N PRO A 203 17.63 -14.58 3.00
CA PRO A 203 16.33 -14.90 2.40
C PRO A 203 15.54 -15.98 3.16
N LEU A 204 16.22 -16.99 3.73
CA LEU A 204 15.56 -18.03 4.53
C LEU A 204 14.99 -17.46 5.84
N ILE A 205 15.75 -16.64 6.54
CA ILE A 205 15.29 -15.94 7.75
C ILE A 205 14.14 -15.00 7.41
N MET A 206 14.23 -14.27 6.29
CA MET A 206 13.17 -13.39 5.81
C MET A 206 11.88 -14.18 5.59
N LEU A 207 11.93 -15.32 4.90
CA LEU A 207 10.77 -16.18 4.70
C LEU A 207 10.23 -16.71 6.03
N GLY A 208 11.09 -17.09 6.97
CA GLY A 208 10.69 -17.49 8.32
C GLY A 208 9.98 -16.39 9.10
N VAL A 209 10.48 -15.15 9.05
CA VAL A 209 9.86 -13.99 9.69
C VAL A 209 8.50 -13.68 9.05
N LEU A 210 8.40 -13.71 7.73
CA LEU A 210 7.15 -13.45 7.02
C LEU A 210 6.13 -14.57 7.28
N TYR A 211 6.57 -15.84 7.35
CA TYR A 211 5.71 -16.96 7.74
C TYR A 211 5.20 -16.83 9.18
N ALA A 212 6.08 -16.43 10.11
CA ALA A 212 5.68 -16.19 11.50
C ALA A 212 4.67 -15.04 11.61
N MET A 213 4.86 -13.95 10.85
CA MET A 213 3.87 -12.86 10.78
C MET A 213 2.51 -13.35 10.28
N PHE A 214 2.51 -14.13 9.21
CA PHE A 214 1.29 -14.73 8.65
C PHE A 214 0.59 -15.57 9.70
N GLN A 215 1.31 -16.52 10.30
CA GLN A 215 0.76 -17.43 11.31
C GLN A 215 0.19 -16.69 12.53
N LEU A 216 0.93 -15.69 13.04
CA LEU A 216 0.47 -14.86 14.15
C LEU A 216 -0.78 -14.05 13.80
N THR A 217 -0.84 -13.48 12.59
CA THR A 217 -1.99 -12.69 12.15
C THR A 217 -3.25 -13.55 12.10
N PHE A 218 -3.19 -14.72 11.49
CA PHE A 218 -4.38 -15.57 11.33
C PHE A 218 -4.75 -16.32 12.61
N VAL A 219 -3.79 -16.91 13.32
CA VAL A 219 -4.09 -17.66 14.56
C VAL A 219 -4.61 -16.75 15.66
N ILE A 220 -3.97 -15.59 15.89
CA ILE A 220 -4.44 -14.65 16.90
C ILE A 220 -5.67 -13.89 16.41
N GLY A 221 -5.72 -13.58 15.13
CA GLY A 221 -6.79 -12.78 14.53
C GLY A 221 -8.11 -13.50 14.38
N ALA A 222 -8.13 -14.82 14.24
CA ALA A 222 -9.35 -15.62 14.12
C ALA A 222 -10.30 -15.42 15.31
N TYR A 223 -9.78 -15.34 16.54
CA TYR A 223 -10.62 -15.15 17.72
C TYR A 223 -11.40 -13.83 17.72
N PRO A 224 -10.76 -12.65 17.61
CA PRO A 224 -11.50 -11.40 17.58
C PRO A 224 -12.26 -11.19 16.27
N GLN A 225 -11.89 -11.86 15.17
CA GLN A 225 -12.66 -11.88 13.93
C GLN A 225 -13.99 -12.56 14.18
N GLY A 226 -14.03 -13.78 14.72
CA GLY A 226 -15.25 -14.50 15.05
C GLY A 226 -16.16 -13.70 15.99
N TRP A 227 -15.64 -13.02 17.00
CA TRP A 227 -16.48 -12.15 17.87
C TRP A 227 -17.16 -11.02 17.10
N VAL A 228 -16.51 -10.46 16.09
CA VAL A 228 -17.11 -9.41 15.25
C VAL A 228 -18.15 -10.01 14.34
N GLU A 229 -17.90 -11.18 13.75
CA GLU A 229 -18.87 -11.93 12.91
C GLU A 229 -20.10 -12.31 13.70
N ASP A 230 -19.96 -12.95 14.87
CA ASP A 230 -21.05 -13.27 15.78
C ASP A 230 -21.87 -12.02 16.16
N GLY A 231 -21.18 -10.89 16.41
CA GLY A 231 -21.82 -9.63 16.75
C GLY A 231 -22.69 -9.05 15.63
N PHE A 232 -22.20 -9.08 14.40
CA PHE A 232 -22.96 -8.65 13.22
C PHE A 232 -24.06 -9.65 12.86
N GLY A 233 -23.82 -10.96 12.99
CA GLY A 233 -24.83 -12.01 12.85
C GLY A 233 -25.98 -11.81 13.82
N TRP A 234 -25.71 -11.64 15.12
CA TRP A 234 -26.71 -11.33 16.13
C TRP A 234 -27.50 -10.04 15.81
N LEU A 235 -26.80 -9.00 15.32
CA LEU A 235 -27.45 -7.76 14.91
C LEU A 235 -28.39 -7.99 13.73
N GLY A 236 -27.98 -8.75 12.73
CA GLY A 236 -28.77 -9.12 11.56
C GLY A 236 -30.01 -9.90 11.94
N GLU A 237 -29.88 -10.93 12.78
CA GLU A 237 -30.99 -11.72 13.31
C GLU A 237 -31.96 -10.86 14.12
N THR A 238 -31.45 -10.01 15.00
CA THR A 238 -32.29 -9.12 15.83
C THR A 238 -33.09 -8.14 14.97
N VAL A 239 -32.46 -7.52 13.99
CA VAL A 239 -33.14 -6.58 13.07
C VAL A 239 -34.15 -7.34 12.20
N SER A 240 -33.77 -8.55 11.75
CA SER A 240 -34.66 -9.42 10.95
C SER A 240 -35.90 -9.84 11.71
N ALA A 241 -35.80 -10.10 13.03
CA ALA A 241 -36.95 -10.43 13.88
C ALA A 241 -37.86 -9.22 14.21
N LEU A 242 -37.29 -8.01 14.24
CA LEU A 242 -38.04 -6.78 14.57
C LEU A 242 -38.76 -6.15 13.38
N MET A 243 -38.31 -6.45 12.16
CA MET A 243 -38.84 -5.82 10.94
C MET A 243 -39.76 -6.77 10.18
N PRO A 244 -40.90 -6.27 9.64
CA PRO A 244 -41.74 -7.06 8.74
C PRO A 244 -40.98 -7.37 7.44
N ASP A 245 -41.29 -8.52 6.84
CA ASP A 245 -40.69 -8.92 5.57
C ASP A 245 -40.99 -7.91 4.47
N GLY A 246 -39.93 -7.55 3.72
CA GLY A 246 -40.08 -6.58 2.64
C GLY A 246 -38.74 -5.95 2.24
N PHE A 247 -38.79 -5.10 1.24
CA PHE A 247 -37.64 -4.40 0.66
C PHE A 247 -36.73 -3.70 1.69
N LEU A 248 -37.35 -3.02 2.67
CA LEU A 248 -36.56 -2.27 3.67
C LEU A 248 -35.76 -3.20 4.60
N LYS A 249 -36.33 -4.36 4.96
CA LYS A 249 -35.62 -5.40 5.73
C LYS A 249 -34.44 -5.92 4.95
N SER A 250 -34.64 -6.33 3.69
CA SER A 250 -33.55 -6.82 2.82
C SER A 250 -32.46 -5.77 2.62
N LEU A 251 -32.79 -4.51 2.40
CA LEU A 251 -31.83 -3.43 2.28
C LEU A 251 -30.96 -3.27 3.55
N ILE A 252 -31.60 -3.29 4.72
CA ILE A 252 -30.91 -3.04 5.99
C ILE A 252 -30.09 -4.26 6.39
N VAL A 253 -30.65 -5.47 6.30
CA VAL A 253 -29.94 -6.69 6.68
C VAL A 253 -28.87 -6.98 5.63
N SER A 254 -29.25 -7.40 4.43
CA SER A 254 -28.29 -7.88 3.43
C SER A 254 -27.49 -6.76 2.75
N GLY A 255 -28.07 -5.56 2.58
CA GLY A 255 -27.35 -4.44 1.95
C GLY A 255 -26.40 -3.72 2.90
N VAL A 256 -26.78 -3.55 4.17
CA VAL A 256 -26.00 -2.73 5.12
C VAL A 256 -25.32 -3.57 6.20
N ILE A 257 -26.06 -4.42 6.94
CA ILE A 257 -25.50 -5.15 8.08
C ILE A 257 -24.51 -6.20 7.61
N ASP A 258 -24.88 -7.04 6.65
CA ASP A 258 -24.02 -8.10 6.14
C ASP A 258 -22.84 -7.52 5.36
N GLY A 259 -23.09 -6.50 4.52
CA GLY A 259 -22.03 -5.79 3.80
C GLY A 259 -21.04 -5.06 4.71
N LEU A 260 -21.50 -4.49 5.83
CA LEU A 260 -20.63 -3.86 6.83
C LEU A 260 -19.95 -4.91 7.72
N GLY A 261 -20.66 -5.96 8.10
CA GLY A 261 -20.18 -7.07 8.90
C GLY A 261 -18.99 -7.76 8.25
N GLY A 262 -19.12 -8.15 6.99
CA GLY A 262 -18.04 -8.77 6.23
C GLY A 262 -16.77 -7.92 6.12
N VAL A 263 -16.90 -6.59 6.13
CA VAL A 263 -15.73 -5.69 6.14
C VAL A 263 -15.16 -5.53 7.54
N MET A 264 -16.01 -5.41 8.56
CA MET A 264 -15.59 -5.21 9.94
C MET A 264 -14.95 -6.44 10.55
N SER A 265 -15.30 -7.64 10.09
CA SER A 265 -14.67 -8.90 10.51
C SER A 265 -13.17 -8.93 10.20
N PHE A 266 -12.71 -8.26 9.13
CA PHE A 266 -11.28 -8.17 8.79
C PHE A 266 -10.50 -7.11 9.57
N VAL A 267 -11.17 -6.19 10.29
CA VAL A 267 -10.49 -5.12 11.03
C VAL A 267 -9.54 -5.66 12.11
N PRO A 268 -9.89 -6.68 12.91
CA PRO A 268 -8.97 -7.27 13.87
C PRO A 268 -7.70 -7.85 13.25
N LEU A 269 -7.82 -8.55 12.12
CA LEU A 269 -6.65 -9.07 11.40
C LEU A 269 -5.74 -7.94 10.92
N ILE A 270 -6.35 -6.86 10.40
CA ILE A 270 -5.62 -5.68 9.93
C ILE A 270 -4.88 -4.99 11.08
N ILE A 271 -5.49 -4.90 12.25
CA ILE A 271 -4.85 -4.35 13.47
C ILE A 271 -3.62 -5.17 13.85
N ILE A 272 -3.75 -6.50 13.90
CA ILE A 272 -2.65 -7.39 14.25
C ILE A 272 -1.53 -7.29 13.21
N MET A 273 -1.88 -7.32 11.93
CA MET A 273 -0.92 -7.17 10.84
C MET A 273 -0.16 -5.83 10.93
N PHE A 274 -0.86 -4.71 11.14
CA PHE A 274 -0.21 -3.40 11.30
C PHE A 274 0.68 -3.33 12.52
N THR A 275 0.28 -3.98 13.62
CA THR A 275 1.09 -4.09 14.82
C THR A 275 2.40 -4.82 14.53
N LEU A 276 2.34 -5.97 13.87
CA LEU A 276 3.53 -6.75 13.50
C LEU A 276 4.43 -6.00 12.51
N VAL A 277 3.85 -5.34 11.51
CA VAL A 277 4.60 -4.50 10.56
C VAL A 277 5.27 -3.33 11.29
N ALA A 278 4.58 -2.65 12.21
CA ALA A 278 5.17 -1.55 12.99
C ALA A 278 6.33 -2.03 13.88
N ILE A 279 6.21 -3.22 14.46
CA ILE A 279 7.31 -3.84 15.23
C ILE A 279 8.53 -4.08 14.33
N LEU A 280 8.37 -4.66 13.14
CA LEU A 280 9.47 -4.91 12.21
C LEU A 280 10.10 -3.62 11.66
N GLU A 281 9.27 -2.61 11.43
CA GLU A 281 9.71 -1.28 10.97
C GLU A 281 10.56 -0.59 12.04
N ASP A 282 10.04 -0.50 13.28
CA ASP A 282 10.74 0.11 14.41
C ASP A 282 12.02 -0.66 14.79
N PHE A 283 12.01 -1.99 14.68
CA PHE A 283 13.17 -2.84 14.88
C PHE A 283 14.27 -2.60 13.83
N GLY A 284 13.89 -2.10 12.65
CA GLY A 284 14.79 -1.81 11.54
C GLY A 284 15.01 -3.00 10.59
N TYR A 285 14.27 -4.09 10.74
CA TYR A 285 14.40 -5.29 9.89
C TYR A 285 13.92 -5.04 8.46
N MET A 286 12.91 -4.17 8.28
CA MET A 286 12.38 -3.82 6.96
C MET A 286 13.45 -3.23 6.02
N ALA A 287 14.40 -2.45 6.57
CA ALA A 287 15.52 -1.92 5.78
C ALA A 287 16.44 -3.03 5.25
N ARG A 288 16.65 -4.10 6.03
CA ARG A 288 17.46 -5.27 5.62
C ARG A 288 16.77 -6.07 4.54
N MET A 289 15.45 -6.25 4.66
CA MET A 289 14.65 -6.91 3.61
C MET A 289 14.73 -6.14 2.29
N ALA A 290 14.59 -4.80 2.35
CA ALA A 290 14.74 -3.94 1.18
C ALA A 290 16.15 -4.04 0.56
N TYR A 291 17.19 -4.09 1.40
CA TYR A 291 18.58 -4.25 0.95
C TYR A 291 18.80 -5.61 0.24
N MET A 292 18.32 -6.71 0.82
CA MET A 292 18.50 -8.06 0.25
C MET A 292 17.77 -8.22 -1.10
N LEU A 293 16.56 -7.68 -1.22
CA LEU A 293 15.75 -7.82 -2.42
C LEU A 293 16.02 -6.73 -3.47
N ASP A 294 16.80 -5.68 -3.15
CA ASP A 294 17.09 -4.59 -4.08
C ASP A 294 17.68 -5.07 -5.41
N ARG A 295 18.60 -6.04 -5.37
CA ARG A 295 19.20 -6.59 -6.58
C ARG A 295 18.15 -7.22 -7.52
N VAL A 296 17.18 -7.93 -6.96
CA VAL A 296 16.10 -8.56 -7.72
C VAL A 296 15.18 -7.48 -8.29
N PHE A 297 14.72 -6.55 -7.45
CA PHE A 297 13.80 -5.50 -7.86
C PHE A 297 14.41 -4.59 -8.95
N ARG A 298 15.68 -4.27 -8.81
CA ARG A 298 16.41 -3.45 -9.79
C ARG A 298 16.52 -4.13 -11.16
N ALA A 299 16.69 -5.45 -11.22
CA ALA A 299 16.68 -6.20 -12.48
C ALA A 299 15.35 -6.06 -13.25
N PHE A 300 14.24 -5.83 -12.52
CA PHE A 300 12.92 -5.60 -13.09
C PHE A 300 12.54 -4.11 -13.22
N GLY A 301 13.49 -3.20 -12.99
CA GLY A 301 13.29 -1.75 -13.15
C GLY A 301 12.55 -1.07 -12.00
N LEU A 302 12.48 -1.73 -10.84
CA LEU A 302 11.94 -1.18 -9.60
C LEU A 302 13.07 -0.78 -8.64
N HIS A 303 12.76 0.06 -7.68
CA HIS A 303 13.69 0.48 -6.63
C HIS A 303 13.63 -0.47 -5.42
N GLY A 304 14.75 -0.68 -4.72
CA GLY A 304 14.76 -1.53 -3.53
C GLY A 304 13.76 -1.13 -2.45
N ALA A 305 13.45 0.17 -2.32
CA ALA A 305 12.40 0.64 -1.42
C ALA A 305 10.98 0.15 -1.81
N SER A 306 10.76 -0.30 -3.06
CA SER A 306 9.48 -0.90 -3.48
C SER A 306 9.20 -2.25 -2.81
N VAL A 307 10.21 -2.90 -2.25
CA VAL A 307 10.06 -4.15 -1.50
C VAL A 307 9.05 -4.02 -0.36
N MET A 308 9.09 -2.90 0.39
CA MET A 308 8.15 -2.68 1.49
C MET A 308 6.68 -2.67 1.04
N PRO A 309 6.26 -1.86 0.05
CA PRO A 309 4.93 -1.92 -0.52
C PRO A 309 4.49 -3.33 -0.92
N PHE A 310 5.36 -4.10 -1.59
CA PHE A 310 5.03 -5.47 -2.03
C PHE A 310 4.83 -6.44 -0.87
N ILE A 311 5.67 -6.38 0.16
CA ILE A 311 5.53 -7.23 1.35
C ILE A 311 4.21 -6.93 2.07
N ILE A 312 3.90 -5.64 2.28
CA ILE A 312 2.67 -5.20 2.94
C ILE A 312 1.42 -5.57 2.11
N ALA A 313 1.52 -5.52 0.78
CA ALA A 313 0.41 -5.84 -0.11
C ALA A 313 0.03 -7.32 -0.16
N GLY A 314 0.88 -8.21 0.31
CA GLY A 314 0.64 -9.66 0.26
C GLY A 314 1.83 -10.45 -0.30
N GLY A 315 3.03 -9.98 -0.04
CA GLY A 315 4.27 -10.66 -0.45
C GLY A 315 4.38 -12.09 0.06
N ILE A 316 3.71 -12.38 1.16
CA ILE A 316 3.27 -13.73 1.57
C ILE A 316 1.76 -13.59 1.82
N ALA A 317 0.98 -14.59 1.43
CA ALA A 317 -0.47 -14.58 1.52
C ALA A 317 -0.98 -13.98 2.85
N GLY A 318 -1.92 -13.04 2.78
CA GLY A 318 -2.51 -12.41 3.97
C GLY A 318 -2.28 -10.89 4.10
N GLY A 319 -1.44 -10.26 3.26
CA GLY A 319 -1.31 -8.80 3.23
C GLY A 319 -2.54 -8.09 2.65
N CYS A 320 -2.49 -6.76 2.59
CA CYS A 320 -3.55 -5.96 2.00
C CYS A 320 -2.97 -4.94 1.00
N ALA A 321 -3.59 -4.85 -0.19
CA ALA A 321 -3.15 -3.92 -1.23
C ALA A 321 -3.27 -2.45 -0.81
N ILE A 322 -4.26 -2.09 0.01
CA ILE A 322 -4.52 -0.71 0.43
C ILE A 322 -3.32 -0.11 1.18
N PRO A 323 -2.83 -0.68 2.30
CA PRO A 323 -1.65 -0.17 2.97
C PRO A 323 -0.39 -0.32 2.12
N GLY A 324 -0.29 -1.34 1.26
CA GLY A 324 0.80 -1.48 0.30
C GLY A 324 0.87 -0.29 -0.66
N VAL A 325 -0.26 0.12 -1.23
CA VAL A 325 -0.38 1.32 -2.08
C VAL A 325 0.01 2.58 -1.30
N MET A 326 -0.44 2.75 -0.05
CA MET A 326 -0.08 3.88 0.79
C MET A 326 1.41 3.93 1.13
N ALA A 327 2.06 2.77 1.30
CA ALA A 327 3.49 2.68 1.57
C ALA A 327 4.34 3.19 0.39
N THR A 328 3.80 3.26 -0.83
CA THR A 328 4.53 3.81 -2.00
C THR A 328 4.86 5.30 -1.87
N ARG A 329 4.30 6.02 -0.89
CA ARG A 329 4.65 7.41 -0.56
C ARG A 329 6.13 7.58 -0.19
N THR A 330 6.76 6.52 0.29
CA THR A 330 8.19 6.52 0.62
C THR A 330 9.11 6.52 -0.60
N LEU A 331 8.57 6.22 -1.79
CA LEU A 331 9.32 6.18 -3.03
C LEU A 331 9.54 7.59 -3.57
N ARG A 332 10.81 7.92 -3.82
CA ARG A 332 11.22 9.26 -4.28
C ARG A 332 10.96 9.49 -5.76
N SER A 333 11.17 8.47 -6.59
CA SER A 333 10.96 8.55 -8.04
C SER A 333 9.47 8.41 -8.39
N PRO A 334 8.83 9.40 -9.01
CA PRO A 334 7.42 9.31 -9.41
C PRO A 334 7.15 8.15 -10.38
N LYS A 335 8.12 7.83 -11.25
CA LYS A 335 8.00 6.75 -12.24
C LYS A 335 8.08 5.37 -11.58
N GLU A 336 8.99 5.18 -10.65
CA GLU A 336 9.11 3.94 -9.87
C GLU A 336 7.91 3.76 -8.92
N LYS A 337 7.46 4.86 -8.30
CA LYS A 337 6.21 4.88 -7.53
C LYS A 337 5.04 4.39 -8.36
N LEU A 338 4.86 4.94 -9.57
CA LEU A 338 3.76 4.57 -10.44
C LEU A 338 3.84 3.11 -10.90
N ALA A 339 5.03 2.63 -11.30
CA ALA A 339 5.23 1.22 -11.66
C ALA A 339 4.91 0.29 -10.50
N THR A 340 5.34 0.63 -9.28
CA THR A 340 5.02 -0.11 -8.06
C THR A 340 3.51 -0.12 -7.80
N LEU A 341 2.85 1.04 -7.86
CA LEU A 341 1.40 1.18 -7.66
C LEU A 341 0.57 0.27 -8.58
N LEU A 342 0.93 0.22 -9.86
CA LEU A 342 0.19 -0.53 -10.87
C LEU A 342 0.40 -2.05 -10.79
N THR A 343 1.48 -2.50 -10.15
CA THR A 343 1.83 -3.93 -10.04
C THR A 343 1.56 -4.54 -8.66
N LEU A 344 1.35 -3.72 -7.62
CA LEU A 344 0.95 -4.18 -6.30
C LEU A 344 -0.31 -5.06 -6.27
N PRO A 345 -1.35 -4.82 -7.09
CA PRO A 345 -2.56 -5.63 -7.07
C PRO A 345 -2.38 -7.12 -7.42
N TYR A 346 -1.27 -7.50 -8.04
CA TYR A 346 -0.96 -8.91 -8.35
C TYR A 346 -0.58 -9.73 -7.11
N MET A 347 -0.32 -9.07 -5.97
CA MET A 347 -0.02 -9.77 -4.73
C MET A 347 -1.26 -10.51 -4.17
N ALA A 348 -1.01 -11.66 -3.54
CA ALA A 348 -2.04 -12.46 -2.90
C ALA A 348 -2.45 -11.81 -1.56
N CYS A 349 -3.43 -10.88 -1.60
CA CYS A 349 -3.96 -10.28 -0.37
C CYS A 349 -4.87 -11.25 0.40
N GLY A 350 -5.09 -10.97 1.70
CA GLY A 350 -5.92 -11.80 2.58
C GLY A 350 -7.33 -12.05 2.06
N ALA A 351 -7.95 -11.04 1.45
CA ALA A 351 -9.29 -11.15 0.86
C ALA A 351 -9.41 -12.13 -0.34
N LYS A 352 -8.30 -12.55 -0.95
CA LYS A 352 -8.28 -13.59 -1.99
C LYS A 352 -8.19 -15.00 -1.41
N LEU A 353 -7.76 -15.14 -0.16
CA LEU A 353 -7.50 -16.44 0.46
C LEU A 353 -8.74 -17.35 0.55
N PRO A 354 -9.93 -16.87 0.96
CA PRO A 354 -11.12 -17.73 1.02
C PRO A 354 -11.42 -18.39 -0.33
N VAL A 355 -11.31 -17.64 -1.43
CA VAL A 355 -11.50 -18.21 -2.79
C VAL A 355 -10.45 -19.29 -3.10
N PHE A 356 -9.19 -19.02 -2.76
CA PHE A 356 -8.11 -20.00 -3.00
C PHE A 356 -8.24 -21.24 -2.13
N LEU A 357 -8.59 -21.08 -0.85
CA LEU A 357 -8.76 -22.19 0.08
C LEU A 357 -9.93 -23.08 -0.34
N LEU A 358 -11.06 -22.49 -0.73
CA LEU A 358 -12.22 -23.21 -1.26
C LEU A 358 -11.83 -24.04 -2.49
N LEU A 359 -11.27 -23.41 -3.51
CA LEU A 359 -10.96 -24.07 -4.77
C LEU A 359 -9.81 -25.10 -4.65
N VAL A 360 -8.81 -24.79 -3.83
CA VAL A 360 -7.71 -25.72 -3.57
C VAL A 360 -8.20 -26.91 -2.75
N GLY A 361 -9.07 -26.69 -1.76
CA GLY A 361 -9.65 -27.76 -0.95
C GLY A 361 -10.46 -28.76 -1.79
N VAL A 362 -11.26 -28.25 -2.73
CA VAL A 362 -12.12 -29.09 -3.60
C VAL A 362 -11.32 -29.79 -4.72
N PHE A 363 -10.51 -29.03 -5.47
CA PHE A 363 -9.93 -29.54 -6.73
C PHE A 363 -8.48 -29.99 -6.62
N PHE A 364 -7.75 -29.59 -5.55
CA PHE A 364 -6.33 -29.95 -5.33
C PHE A 364 -6.06 -30.51 -3.92
N PRO A 365 -6.89 -31.44 -3.40
CA PRO A 365 -6.77 -31.93 -2.03
C PRO A 365 -5.47 -32.72 -1.77
N GLU A 366 -4.84 -33.28 -2.81
CA GLU A 366 -3.61 -34.06 -2.69
C GLU A 366 -2.41 -33.22 -2.20
N ASN A 367 -2.31 -31.95 -2.66
CA ASN A 367 -1.17 -31.07 -2.38
C ASN A 367 -1.59 -29.60 -2.20
N PRO A 368 -2.44 -29.24 -1.24
CA PRO A 368 -2.99 -27.90 -1.09
C PRO A 368 -1.89 -26.85 -0.82
N ALA A 369 -0.93 -27.17 0.04
CA ALA A 369 0.17 -26.26 0.36
C ALA A 369 1.06 -25.95 -0.86
N ARG A 370 1.32 -26.95 -1.72
CA ARG A 370 2.09 -26.74 -2.96
C ARG A 370 1.35 -25.84 -3.93
N THR A 371 0.04 -26.02 -4.10
CA THR A 371 -0.79 -25.20 -4.99
C THR A 371 -0.83 -23.75 -4.51
N MET A 372 -1.05 -23.51 -3.22
CA MET A 372 -1.02 -22.18 -2.61
C MET A 372 0.36 -21.49 -2.77
N PHE A 373 1.43 -22.25 -2.58
CA PHE A 373 2.79 -21.73 -2.79
C PHE A 373 3.03 -21.34 -4.25
N LEU A 374 2.61 -22.16 -5.21
CA LEU A 374 2.74 -21.86 -6.64
C LEU A 374 1.92 -20.65 -7.06
N LEU A 375 0.71 -20.47 -6.51
CA LEU A 375 -0.11 -19.28 -6.73
C LEU A 375 0.58 -18.01 -6.20
N THR A 376 1.15 -18.08 -5.00
CA THR A 376 1.90 -16.94 -4.45
C THR A 376 3.11 -16.59 -5.33
N LEU A 377 3.85 -17.61 -5.79
CA LEU A 377 4.99 -17.42 -6.69
C LEU A 377 4.55 -16.86 -8.05
N ALA A 378 3.40 -17.29 -8.59
CA ALA A 378 2.82 -16.74 -9.81
C ALA A 378 2.47 -15.24 -9.66
N GLY A 379 1.93 -14.83 -8.52
CA GLY A 379 1.67 -13.42 -8.20
C GLY A 379 2.96 -12.58 -8.21
N TRP A 380 4.00 -13.05 -7.56
CA TRP A 380 5.32 -12.41 -7.58
C TRP A 380 5.90 -12.32 -9.00
N ALA A 381 5.88 -13.42 -9.74
CA ALA A 381 6.37 -13.45 -11.11
C ALA A 381 5.60 -12.48 -12.01
N ALA A 382 4.27 -12.48 -11.93
CA ALA A 382 3.43 -11.56 -12.68
C ALA A 382 3.73 -10.09 -12.33
N ALA A 383 3.85 -9.76 -11.04
CA ALA A 383 4.16 -8.41 -10.58
C ALA A 383 5.50 -7.90 -11.11
N LEU A 384 6.55 -8.71 -11.00
CA LEU A 384 7.89 -8.33 -11.46
C LEU A 384 7.97 -8.24 -12.99
N LEU A 385 7.39 -9.21 -13.71
CA LEU A 385 7.33 -9.18 -15.17
C LEU A 385 6.56 -7.98 -15.69
N MET A 386 5.41 -7.66 -15.08
CA MET A 386 4.63 -6.48 -15.44
C MET A 386 5.34 -5.19 -15.10
N ALA A 387 6.01 -5.11 -13.96
CA ALA A 387 6.85 -3.96 -13.65
C ALA A 387 7.94 -3.74 -14.72
N ARG A 388 8.61 -4.82 -15.15
CA ARG A 388 9.60 -4.77 -16.22
C ARG A 388 8.99 -4.31 -17.53
N LEU A 389 7.84 -4.88 -17.92
CA LEU A 389 7.12 -4.49 -19.12
C LEU A 389 6.72 -3.01 -19.09
N MET A 390 6.11 -2.54 -18.02
CA MET A 390 5.69 -1.14 -17.88
C MET A 390 6.88 -0.18 -17.88
N ARG A 391 7.98 -0.54 -17.22
CA ARG A 391 9.20 0.28 -17.20
C ARG A 391 9.91 0.34 -18.55
N SER A 392 9.82 -0.70 -19.36
CA SER A 392 10.41 -0.73 -20.70
C SER A 392 9.55 -0.05 -21.76
N THR A 393 8.23 0.01 -21.57
CA THR A 393 7.27 0.52 -22.57
C THR A 393 6.67 1.88 -22.19
N ILE A 394 5.84 1.93 -21.15
CA ILE A 394 4.95 3.05 -20.82
C ILE A 394 5.63 4.05 -19.86
N ILE A 395 6.31 3.56 -18.82
CA ILE A 395 6.87 4.37 -17.74
C ILE A 395 8.39 4.45 -17.87
N ARG A 396 8.89 4.85 -19.04
CA ARG A 396 10.33 4.93 -19.33
C ARG A 396 11.04 5.97 -18.46
N GLY A 397 12.27 5.69 -18.04
CA GLY A 397 13.15 6.61 -17.31
C GLY A 397 14.28 5.89 -16.61
N GLU A 398 15.29 6.64 -16.22
CA GLU A 398 16.43 6.12 -15.47
C GLU A 398 15.99 5.63 -14.09
N SER A 399 16.64 4.58 -13.60
CA SER A 399 16.47 4.11 -12.22
C SER A 399 17.30 4.98 -11.28
N THR A 400 16.72 5.42 -10.18
CA THR A 400 17.46 6.13 -9.15
C THR A 400 18.40 5.18 -8.40
N PRO A 401 19.66 5.55 -8.15
CA PRO A 401 20.55 4.71 -7.37
C PRO A 401 20.02 4.53 -5.95
N PHE A 402 19.97 3.28 -5.49
CA PHE A 402 19.56 2.95 -4.13
C PHE A 402 20.74 3.10 -3.18
N VAL A 403 20.73 4.16 -2.41
CA VAL A 403 21.66 4.36 -1.30
C VAL A 403 20.84 4.40 -0.02
N MET A 404 20.91 3.34 0.76
CA MET A 404 20.23 3.24 2.06
C MET A 404 21.25 2.96 3.16
N GLU A 405 21.28 3.83 4.16
CA GLU A 405 21.97 3.56 5.41
C GLU A 405 21.11 2.58 6.22
N LEU A 406 21.68 1.45 6.62
CA LEU A 406 20.98 0.50 7.48
C LEU A 406 20.88 1.09 8.91
N PRO A 407 19.67 1.35 9.42
CA PRO A 407 19.52 1.86 10.77
C PRO A 407 19.97 0.79 11.79
N PRO A 408 20.53 1.16 12.95
CA PRO A 408 20.85 0.20 14.00
C PRO A 408 19.57 -0.47 14.51
N TYR A 409 19.69 -1.72 14.98
CA TYR A 409 18.55 -2.43 15.57
C TYR A 409 18.10 -1.75 16.86
N ARG A 410 16.77 -1.62 17.00
CA ARG A 410 16.13 -0.95 18.14
C ARG A 410 14.96 -1.77 18.66
N VAL A 411 14.81 -1.80 19.95
CA VAL A 411 13.60 -2.38 20.57
C VAL A 411 12.45 -1.38 20.37
N PRO A 412 11.34 -1.80 19.73
CA PRO A 412 10.19 -0.93 19.55
C PRO A 412 9.59 -0.52 20.90
N THR A 413 9.07 0.72 20.98
CA THR A 413 8.33 1.15 22.17
C THR A 413 6.85 0.88 21.98
N LEU A 414 6.17 0.42 23.03
CA LEU A 414 4.73 0.15 22.98
C LEU A 414 3.94 1.38 22.47
N ARG A 415 4.32 2.58 22.91
CA ARG A 415 3.70 3.83 22.48
C ARG A 415 3.84 4.06 20.98
N SER A 416 5.03 3.82 20.40
CA SER A 416 5.26 3.96 18.95
C SER A 416 4.39 2.98 18.18
N VAL A 417 4.43 1.70 18.56
CA VAL A 417 3.66 0.64 17.91
C VAL A 417 2.16 0.92 17.95
N VAL A 418 1.62 1.27 19.12
CA VAL A 418 0.19 1.59 19.26
C VAL A 418 -0.20 2.83 18.44
N THR A 419 0.62 3.88 18.45
CA THR A 419 0.32 5.09 17.67
C THR A 419 0.32 4.79 16.17
N HIS A 420 1.34 4.11 15.64
CA HIS A 420 1.42 3.75 14.22
C HIS A 420 0.30 2.80 13.80
N CYS A 421 -0.02 1.80 14.64
CA CYS A 421 -1.13 0.88 14.40
C CYS A 421 -2.47 1.64 14.34
N TRP A 422 -2.74 2.49 15.33
CA TRP A 422 -3.98 3.27 15.42
C TRP A 422 -4.15 4.22 14.22
N GLU A 423 -3.11 4.99 13.88
CA GLU A 423 -3.17 5.91 12.75
C GLU A 423 -3.45 5.19 11.42
N ARG A 424 -2.81 4.04 11.18
CA ARG A 424 -3.00 3.25 9.97
C ARG A 424 -4.39 2.61 9.94
N THR A 425 -4.85 2.04 11.04
CA THR A 425 -6.19 1.44 11.18
C THR A 425 -7.27 2.49 11.03
N TRP A 426 -7.13 3.64 11.67
CA TRP A 426 -8.10 4.73 11.54
C TRP A 426 -8.20 5.28 10.12
N MET A 427 -7.07 5.42 9.43
CA MET A 427 -7.06 5.79 8.02
C MET A 427 -7.76 4.76 7.14
N TYR A 428 -7.57 3.46 7.43
CA TYR A 428 -8.26 2.38 6.74
C TYR A 428 -9.77 2.47 6.97
N LEU A 429 -10.23 2.50 8.21
CA LEU A 429 -11.66 2.59 8.58
C LEU A 429 -12.34 3.80 7.95
N LYS A 430 -11.72 4.97 8.03
CA LYS A 430 -12.29 6.19 7.48
C LYS A 430 -12.39 6.17 5.95
N LYS A 431 -11.42 5.55 5.26
CA LYS A 431 -11.40 5.52 3.79
C LYS A 431 -12.16 4.32 3.22
N ALA A 432 -12.02 3.17 3.84
CA ALA A 432 -12.62 1.94 3.37
C ALA A 432 -14.08 1.81 3.79
N GLY A 433 -14.42 2.10 5.04
CA GLY A 433 -15.75 1.87 5.56
C GLY A 433 -16.86 2.58 4.79
N THR A 434 -16.71 3.88 4.51
CA THR A 434 -17.75 4.64 3.76
C THR A 434 -17.89 4.19 2.32
N VAL A 435 -16.78 3.86 1.66
CA VAL A 435 -16.77 3.40 0.27
C VAL A 435 -17.37 2.01 0.16
N LEU A 436 -17.01 1.12 1.10
CA LEU A 436 -17.47 -0.26 1.09
C LEU A 436 -18.98 -0.37 1.33
N VAL A 437 -19.53 0.36 2.30
CA VAL A 437 -20.99 0.40 2.52
C VAL A 437 -21.74 0.86 1.27
N ALA A 438 -21.28 1.93 0.63
CA ALA A 438 -21.92 2.43 -0.60
C ALA A 438 -21.86 1.39 -1.73
N VAL A 439 -20.73 0.69 -1.87
CA VAL A 439 -20.55 -0.35 -2.90
C VAL A 439 -21.34 -1.61 -2.56
N SER A 440 -21.43 -2.02 -1.28
CA SER A 440 -22.27 -3.17 -0.85
C SER A 440 -23.73 -2.93 -1.16
N ILE A 441 -24.26 -1.74 -0.86
CA ILE A 441 -25.63 -1.36 -1.21
C ILE A 441 -25.84 -1.40 -2.73
N LEU A 442 -24.87 -0.93 -3.51
CA LEU A 442 -24.96 -0.94 -4.97
C LEU A 442 -24.95 -2.36 -5.55
N ILE A 443 -24.11 -3.24 -4.99
CA ILE A 443 -24.08 -4.67 -5.38
C ILE A 443 -25.39 -5.35 -4.99
N TRP A 444 -25.82 -5.19 -3.74
CA TRP A 444 -27.09 -5.71 -3.30
C TRP A 444 -28.23 -5.25 -4.24
N ALA A 445 -28.31 -3.96 -4.56
CA ALA A 445 -29.30 -3.46 -5.50
C ALA A 445 -29.18 -4.09 -6.89
N SER A 446 -27.96 -4.31 -7.39
CA SER A 446 -27.74 -4.93 -8.69
C SER A 446 -28.09 -6.42 -8.74
N MET A 447 -28.01 -7.12 -7.61
CA MET A 447 -28.38 -8.53 -7.46
C MET A 447 -29.87 -8.73 -7.15
N THR A 448 -30.54 -7.70 -6.57
CA THR A 448 -31.94 -7.74 -6.20
C THR A 448 -32.88 -7.22 -7.31
N PHE A 449 -32.40 -6.22 -8.09
CA PHE A 449 -33.25 -5.58 -9.10
C PHE A 449 -32.82 -5.90 -10.54
N PRO A 450 -33.81 -5.95 -11.49
CA PRO A 450 -35.26 -5.99 -11.25
C PRO A 450 -35.67 -7.30 -10.56
N THR A 451 -36.72 -7.24 -9.74
CA THR A 451 -37.30 -8.43 -9.12
C THR A 451 -37.93 -9.33 -10.16
N LEU A 452 -38.03 -10.63 -9.87
CA LEU A 452 -38.74 -11.59 -10.71
C LEU A 452 -40.19 -11.17 -10.90
N ASP A 453 -40.74 -11.38 -12.09
CA ASP A 453 -42.14 -11.06 -12.36
C ASP A 453 -43.05 -11.86 -11.42
N PRO A 454 -44.10 -11.23 -10.81
CA PRO A 454 -44.98 -11.89 -9.85
C PRO A 454 -45.66 -13.15 -10.41
N GLU A 455 -45.90 -13.23 -11.71
CA GLU A 455 -46.46 -14.41 -12.36
C GLU A 455 -45.49 -15.61 -12.37
N GLN A 456 -44.19 -15.35 -12.40
CA GLN A 456 -43.13 -16.39 -12.36
C GLN A 456 -42.80 -16.78 -10.92
N ALA A 457 -42.81 -15.83 -9.97
CA ALA A 457 -42.53 -16.06 -8.57
C ALA A 457 -43.66 -16.83 -7.84
N ALA A 458 -44.92 -16.51 -8.13
CA ALA A 458 -46.08 -17.03 -7.41
C ALA A 458 -46.19 -18.58 -7.32
N PRO A 459 -45.87 -19.38 -8.36
CA PRO A 459 -45.92 -20.83 -8.23
C PRO A 459 -44.86 -21.37 -7.27
N LEU A 460 -43.65 -20.81 -7.29
CA LEU A 460 -42.55 -21.21 -6.40
C LEU A 460 -42.81 -20.78 -4.96
N GLU A 461 -43.28 -19.54 -4.75
CA GLU A 461 -43.66 -19.04 -3.42
C GLU A 461 -44.79 -19.88 -2.80
N THR A 462 -45.79 -20.30 -3.61
CA THR A 462 -46.89 -21.18 -3.15
C THR A 462 -46.34 -22.56 -2.74
N GLN A 463 -45.41 -23.12 -3.48
CA GLN A 463 -44.76 -24.38 -3.12
C GLN A 463 -43.93 -24.26 -1.84
N ILE A 464 -43.15 -23.17 -1.69
CA ILE A 464 -42.38 -22.88 -0.48
C ILE A 464 -43.30 -22.80 0.73
N ALA A 465 -44.41 -22.03 0.64
CA ALA A 465 -45.39 -21.90 1.73
C ALA A 465 -45.99 -23.24 2.11
N ALA A 466 -46.37 -24.07 1.12
CA ALA A 466 -46.96 -25.39 1.37
C ALA A 466 -45.92 -26.39 1.98
N LEU A 467 -44.67 -26.33 1.60
CA LEU A 467 -43.61 -27.15 2.18
C LEU A 467 -43.23 -26.67 3.59
N GLN A 468 -43.17 -25.37 3.81
CA GLN A 468 -42.92 -24.79 5.12
C GLN A 468 -44.02 -25.20 6.13
N GLU A 469 -45.29 -25.12 5.76
CA GLU A 469 -46.41 -25.57 6.60
C GLU A 469 -46.27 -27.05 6.98
N LYS A 470 -45.81 -27.92 6.04
CA LYS A 470 -45.57 -29.34 6.31
C LYS A 470 -44.38 -29.57 7.24
N VAL A 471 -43.29 -28.82 7.09
CA VAL A 471 -42.11 -28.89 7.95
C VAL A 471 -42.47 -28.44 9.37
N ASP A 472 -43.22 -27.34 9.50
CA ASP A 472 -43.64 -26.79 10.80
C ASP A 472 -44.67 -27.65 11.53
N ALA A 473 -45.40 -28.50 10.79
CA ALA A 473 -46.35 -29.47 11.36
C ALA A 473 -45.67 -30.70 11.99
N LEU A 474 -44.36 -30.93 11.70
CA LEU A 474 -43.62 -32.07 12.22
C LEU A 474 -42.75 -31.66 13.43
N PRO A 475 -42.67 -32.50 14.49
CA PRO A 475 -41.77 -32.24 15.63
C PRO A 475 -40.29 -32.18 15.23
N GLU A 476 -39.50 -31.42 15.97
CA GLU A 476 -38.06 -31.43 15.84
C GLU A 476 -37.48 -32.86 16.15
N GLY A 477 -36.79 -33.45 15.15
CA GLY A 477 -36.17 -34.77 15.28
C GLY A 477 -36.99 -35.91 14.61
N ASP A 478 -38.06 -35.64 13.90
CA ASP A 478 -38.77 -36.62 13.10
C ASP A 478 -38.00 -36.93 11.80
N GLU A 479 -37.76 -38.22 11.50
CA GLU A 479 -37.06 -38.69 10.29
C GLU A 479 -37.75 -38.20 8.99
N ALA A 480 -39.05 -37.94 9.03
CA ALA A 480 -39.83 -37.46 7.90
C ALA A 480 -39.59 -35.93 7.61
N ARG A 481 -39.03 -35.23 8.55
CA ARG A 481 -38.73 -33.76 8.42
C ARG A 481 -37.56 -33.49 7.50
N THR A 482 -36.48 -34.27 7.58
CA THR A 482 -35.29 -34.13 6.78
C THR A 482 -35.54 -34.06 5.26
N PRO A 483 -36.28 -35.02 4.64
CA PRO A 483 -36.54 -34.96 3.20
C PRO A 483 -37.43 -33.77 2.79
N LEU A 484 -38.31 -33.30 3.69
CA LEU A 484 -39.11 -32.10 3.42
C LEU A 484 -38.32 -30.80 3.52
N GLU A 485 -37.36 -30.73 4.45
CA GLU A 485 -36.43 -29.64 4.55
C GLU A 485 -35.50 -29.57 3.34
N GLU A 486 -35.03 -30.73 2.83
CA GLU A 486 -34.26 -30.81 1.59
C GLU A 486 -35.08 -30.35 0.37
N GLU A 487 -36.33 -30.75 0.27
CA GLU A 487 -37.24 -30.32 -0.81
C GLU A 487 -37.55 -28.83 -0.73
N LEU A 488 -37.80 -28.30 0.47
CA LEU A 488 -37.98 -26.89 0.72
C LEU A 488 -36.76 -26.07 0.30
N ALA A 489 -35.59 -26.50 0.73
CA ALA A 489 -34.32 -25.87 0.35
C ALA A 489 -34.10 -25.88 -1.17
N ALA A 490 -34.45 -26.98 -1.86
CA ALA A 490 -34.33 -27.08 -3.31
C ALA A 490 -35.26 -26.09 -4.05
N VAL A 491 -36.51 -25.91 -3.59
CA VAL A 491 -37.44 -24.96 -4.20
C VAL A 491 -37.03 -23.52 -3.90
N GLN A 492 -36.61 -23.23 -2.68
CA GLN A 492 -36.03 -21.91 -2.31
C GLN A 492 -34.83 -21.58 -3.17
N ALA A 493 -33.94 -22.56 -3.38
CA ALA A 493 -32.81 -22.47 -4.24
C ALA A 493 -33.18 -22.09 -5.68
N THR A 494 -34.19 -22.73 -6.24
CA THR A 494 -34.69 -22.43 -7.60
C THR A 494 -35.21 -20.99 -7.71
N LEU A 495 -36.00 -20.55 -6.73
CA LEU A 495 -36.52 -19.17 -6.69
C LEU A 495 -35.36 -18.14 -6.62
N ALA A 496 -34.35 -18.40 -5.79
CA ALA A 496 -33.20 -17.54 -5.67
C ALA A 496 -32.37 -17.46 -6.97
N GLU A 497 -32.20 -18.61 -7.66
CA GLU A 497 -31.50 -18.67 -8.94
C GLU A 497 -32.24 -17.89 -10.04
N GLU A 498 -33.56 -18.10 -10.19
CA GLU A 498 -34.37 -17.39 -11.17
C GLU A 498 -34.42 -15.89 -10.88
N SER A 499 -34.53 -15.51 -9.61
CA SER A 499 -34.46 -14.11 -9.18
C SER A 499 -33.12 -13.45 -9.52
N LEU A 500 -32.02 -14.15 -9.28
CA LEU A 500 -30.68 -13.65 -9.59
C LEU A 500 -30.47 -13.53 -11.11
N GLN A 501 -30.93 -14.51 -11.91
CA GLN A 501 -30.86 -14.43 -13.38
C GLN A 501 -31.64 -13.23 -13.93
N HIS A 502 -32.73 -12.88 -13.31
CA HIS A 502 -33.56 -11.76 -13.71
C HIS A 502 -32.97 -10.39 -13.34
N SER A 503 -32.11 -10.34 -12.32
CA SER A 503 -31.46 -9.15 -11.82
C SER A 503 -30.47 -8.52 -12.82
N TRP A 504 -30.08 -7.26 -12.58
CA TRP A 504 -29.07 -6.61 -13.41
C TRP A 504 -27.73 -7.35 -13.38
N ALA A 505 -27.30 -7.84 -12.21
CA ALA A 505 -26.07 -8.62 -12.07
C ALA A 505 -26.13 -9.92 -12.87
N GLY A 506 -27.25 -10.67 -12.80
CA GLY A 506 -27.45 -11.90 -13.54
C GLY A 506 -27.48 -11.67 -15.05
N ARG A 507 -28.24 -10.67 -15.52
CA ARG A 507 -28.27 -10.30 -16.95
C ARG A 507 -26.89 -9.89 -17.46
N LEU A 508 -26.12 -9.15 -16.67
CA LEU A 508 -24.75 -8.78 -17.03
C LEU A 508 -23.84 -10.00 -17.07
N GLY A 509 -23.94 -10.92 -16.09
CA GLY A 509 -23.20 -12.18 -16.08
C GLY A 509 -23.47 -13.01 -17.33
N MET A 510 -24.75 -13.22 -17.67
CA MET A 510 -25.14 -13.94 -18.90
C MET A 510 -24.66 -13.24 -20.19
N ALA A 511 -24.62 -11.90 -20.20
CA ALA A 511 -24.12 -11.15 -21.35
C ALA A 511 -22.59 -11.28 -21.51
N ILE A 512 -21.86 -11.47 -20.41
CA ILE A 512 -20.39 -11.62 -20.40
C ILE A 512 -19.99 -13.09 -20.63
N GLU A 513 -20.81 -14.07 -20.25
CA GLU A 513 -20.52 -15.50 -20.37
C GLU A 513 -19.94 -15.95 -21.73
N PRO A 514 -20.43 -15.47 -22.90
CA PRO A 514 -19.84 -15.85 -24.19
C PRO A 514 -18.36 -15.45 -24.31
N LEU A 515 -17.94 -14.39 -23.60
CA LEU A 515 -16.55 -13.93 -23.57
C LEU A 515 -15.70 -14.71 -22.55
N THR A 516 -16.30 -15.21 -21.47
CA THR A 516 -15.61 -15.89 -20.35
C THR A 516 -15.67 -17.40 -20.45
N LYS A 517 -16.58 -17.96 -21.23
CA LYS A 517 -16.63 -19.40 -21.57
C LYS A 517 -15.30 -19.99 -22.07
N PRO A 518 -14.47 -19.28 -22.90
CA PRO A 518 -13.15 -19.77 -23.29
C PRO A 518 -12.13 -19.93 -22.17
N VAL A 519 -12.40 -19.36 -20.98
CA VAL A 519 -11.58 -19.51 -19.76
C VAL A 519 -12.25 -20.44 -18.75
N GLY A 520 -13.39 -21.05 -19.10
CA GLY A 520 -14.11 -22.02 -18.28
C GLY A 520 -15.09 -21.41 -17.28
N PHE A 521 -15.48 -20.15 -17.44
CA PHE A 521 -16.43 -19.49 -16.52
C PHE A 521 -17.84 -19.56 -17.07
N ASP A 522 -18.80 -19.70 -16.19
CA ASP A 522 -20.23 -19.60 -16.41
C ASP A 522 -20.76 -18.23 -15.91
N TRP A 523 -22.03 -17.95 -16.18
CA TRP A 523 -22.66 -16.71 -15.74
C TRP A 523 -22.65 -16.52 -14.20
N ARG A 524 -22.70 -17.62 -13.40
CA ARG A 524 -22.63 -17.57 -11.94
C ARG A 524 -21.27 -17.09 -11.47
N THR A 525 -20.22 -17.64 -12.07
CA THR A 525 -18.84 -17.21 -11.83
C THR A 525 -18.63 -15.75 -12.24
N ASP A 526 -19.23 -15.29 -13.36
CA ASP A 526 -19.12 -13.91 -13.80
C ASP A 526 -19.82 -12.94 -12.85
N VAL A 527 -21.00 -13.29 -12.33
CA VAL A 527 -21.69 -12.51 -11.27
C VAL A 527 -20.82 -12.43 -10.01
N ALA A 528 -20.22 -13.53 -9.58
CA ALA A 528 -19.34 -13.55 -8.42
C ALA A 528 -18.09 -12.68 -8.65
N LEU A 529 -17.50 -12.67 -9.84
CA LEU A 529 -16.38 -11.82 -10.18
C LEU A 529 -16.75 -10.33 -10.21
N ILE A 530 -17.96 -9.98 -10.62
CA ILE A 530 -18.48 -8.60 -10.53
C ILE A 530 -18.57 -8.18 -9.07
N GLY A 531 -19.16 -9.01 -8.19
CA GLY A 531 -19.16 -8.80 -6.74
C GLY A 531 -17.74 -8.62 -6.17
N GLY A 532 -16.82 -9.45 -6.64
CA GLY A 532 -15.40 -9.41 -6.26
C GLY A 532 -14.64 -8.14 -6.69
N ILE A 533 -15.17 -7.29 -7.55
CA ILE A 533 -14.59 -5.97 -7.81
C ILE A 533 -14.80 -5.04 -6.60
N ALA A 534 -15.89 -5.17 -5.91
CA ALA A 534 -16.13 -4.41 -4.69
C ALA A 534 -15.20 -4.89 -3.56
N ALA A 535 -15.32 -6.16 -3.23
CA ALA A 535 -14.55 -6.82 -2.18
C ALA A 535 -14.25 -8.26 -2.63
N LYS A 536 -12.99 -8.69 -2.54
CA LYS A 536 -12.56 -9.99 -3.08
C LYS A 536 -13.17 -11.18 -2.32
N GLU A 537 -13.39 -11.01 -1.04
CA GLU A 537 -14.09 -11.98 -0.18
C GLU A 537 -15.53 -12.23 -0.61
N ALA A 538 -16.19 -11.23 -1.16
CA ALA A 538 -17.56 -11.35 -1.66
C ALA A 538 -17.70 -12.36 -2.82
N ILE A 539 -16.60 -12.80 -3.46
CA ILE A 539 -16.66 -13.81 -4.52
C ILE A 539 -17.26 -15.12 -3.99
N VAL A 540 -16.85 -15.58 -2.81
CA VAL A 540 -17.32 -16.86 -2.24
C VAL A 540 -18.79 -16.74 -1.83
N SER A 541 -19.15 -15.67 -1.13
CA SER A 541 -20.54 -15.40 -0.72
C SER A 541 -21.47 -15.24 -1.93
N THR A 542 -21.06 -14.44 -2.94
CA THR A 542 -21.85 -14.28 -4.18
C THR A 542 -21.96 -15.58 -4.96
N LEU A 543 -20.90 -16.39 -4.99
CA LEU A 543 -20.93 -17.71 -5.63
C LEU A 543 -21.88 -18.66 -4.88
N GLY A 544 -21.87 -18.66 -3.54
CA GLY A 544 -22.83 -19.38 -2.70
C GLY A 544 -24.26 -19.00 -3.00
N THR A 545 -24.55 -17.69 -3.05
CA THR A 545 -25.87 -17.18 -3.44
C THR A 545 -26.26 -17.62 -4.86
N ALA A 546 -25.34 -17.54 -5.83
CA ALA A 546 -25.58 -17.93 -7.21
C ALA A 546 -25.81 -19.43 -7.39
N TYR A 547 -25.30 -20.27 -6.48
CA TYR A 547 -25.61 -21.71 -6.38
C TYR A 547 -26.80 -22.01 -5.46
N SER A 548 -27.53 -20.97 -5.05
CA SER A 548 -28.78 -21.08 -4.28
C SER A 548 -28.62 -21.72 -2.89
N LEU A 549 -27.48 -21.52 -2.26
CA LEU A 549 -27.18 -22.02 -0.92
C LEU A 549 -27.45 -20.99 0.19
N GLY A 550 -28.07 -19.83 -0.18
CA GLY A 550 -28.16 -18.68 0.72
C GLY A 550 -26.82 -17.97 0.87
N GLU A 551 -26.75 -17.05 1.83
CA GLU A 551 -25.51 -16.36 2.15
C GLU A 551 -24.58 -17.35 2.89
N GLN A 552 -23.43 -17.67 2.30
CA GLN A 552 -22.44 -18.58 2.87
C GLN A 552 -21.31 -17.78 3.51
N ASP A 553 -20.90 -18.17 4.71
CA ASP A 553 -19.67 -17.66 5.30
C ASP A 553 -18.47 -18.05 4.40
N PRO A 554 -17.67 -17.08 3.96
CA PRO A 554 -16.51 -17.36 3.11
C PRO A 554 -15.48 -18.36 3.71
N GLU A 555 -15.47 -18.52 5.03
CA GLU A 555 -14.52 -19.40 5.73
C GLU A 555 -15.10 -20.81 6.02
N GLU A 556 -16.44 -20.99 6.02
CA GLU A 556 -17.13 -22.25 6.31
C GLU A 556 -17.95 -22.81 5.13
N ALA A 557 -17.58 -22.53 3.90
CA ALA A 557 -18.32 -22.85 2.69
C ALA A 557 -18.30 -24.37 2.33
N THR A 558 -18.59 -25.27 3.28
CA THR A 558 -18.59 -26.72 3.05
C THR A 558 -19.68 -27.15 2.05
N SER A 559 -20.88 -26.58 2.14
CA SER A 559 -21.99 -26.86 1.22
C SER A 559 -21.69 -26.37 -0.20
N LEU A 560 -21.03 -25.22 -0.36
CA LEU A 560 -20.59 -24.74 -1.67
C LEU A 560 -19.49 -25.61 -2.25
N ALA A 561 -18.56 -26.09 -1.43
CA ALA A 561 -17.51 -27.03 -1.85
C ALA A 561 -18.09 -28.32 -2.44
N GLU A 562 -19.13 -28.88 -1.79
CA GLU A 562 -19.83 -30.09 -2.25
C GLU A 562 -20.57 -29.84 -3.58
N ARG A 563 -21.24 -28.69 -3.72
CA ARG A 563 -21.93 -28.32 -4.98
C ARG A 563 -20.95 -28.14 -6.13
N LEU A 564 -19.84 -27.42 -5.91
CA LEU A 564 -18.80 -27.22 -6.92
C LEU A 564 -18.14 -28.54 -7.34
N ALA A 565 -17.98 -29.49 -6.41
CA ALA A 565 -17.42 -30.81 -6.70
C ALA A 565 -18.36 -31.66 -7.58
N GLN A 566 -19.68 -31.44 -7.50
CA GLN A 566 -20.70 -32.19 -8.25
C GLN A 566 -21.09 -31.53 -9.59
N ASP A 567 -20.78 -30.23 -9.77
CA ASP A 567 -21.15 -29.50 -10.99
C ASP A 567 -20.27 -29.94 -12.18
N PRO A 568 -20.87 -30.44 -13.29
CA PRO A 568 -20.15 -30.89 -14.47
C PRO A 568 -19.30 -29.80 -15.14
N ASN A 569 -19.62 -28.52 -14.93
CA ASN A 569 -18.91 -27.39 -15.50
C ASN A 569 -17.59 -27.09 -14.75
N TRP A 570 -17.46 -27.62 -13.53
CA TRP A 570 -16.29 -27.42 -12.71
C TRP A 570 -15.31 -28.59 -12.80
N ASN A 571 -14.04 -28.25 -13.03
CA ASN A 571 -12.93 -29.19 -13.05
C ASN A 571 -11.63 -28.49 -12.60
N LYS A 572 -10.54 -29.26 -12.50
CA LYS A 572 -9.22 -28.71 -12.10
C LYS A 572 -8.77 -27.54 -12.99
N ALA A 573 -9.12 -27.56 -14.29
CA ALA A 573 -8.75 -26.47 -15.23
C ALA A 573 -9.55 -25.20 -14.96
N THR A 574 -10.87 -25.30 -14.73
CA THR A 574 -11.74 -24.18 -14.36
C THR A 574 -11.29 -23.57 -13.03
N ALA A 575 -11.03 -24.39 -12.01
CA ALA A 575 -10.57 -23.94 -10.72
C ALA A 575 -9.22 -23.20 -10.80
N LEU A 576 -8.24 -23.75 -11.53
CA LEU A 576 -6.95 -23.11 -11.74
C LEU A 576 -7.08 -21.78 -12.50
N SER A 577 -7.92 -21.77 -13.54
CA SER A 577 -8.22 -20.58 -14.33
C SER A 577 -8.80 -19.48 -13.47
N LEU A 578 -9.80 -19.79 -12.63
CA LEU A 578 -10.43 -18.83 -11.74
C LEU A 578 -9.45 -18.32 -10.66
N MET A 579 -8.65 -19.19 -10.06
CA MET A 579 -7.64 -18.77 -9.07
C MET A 579 -6.64 -17.78 -9.69
N LEU A 580 -6.14 -18.06 -10.90
CA LEU A 580 -5.21 -17.16 -11.60
C LEU A 580 -5.88 -15.85 -12.02
N PHE A 581 -7.14 -15.93 -12.46
CA PHE A 581 -7.91 -14.73 -12.78
C PHE A 581 -8.10 -13.86 -11.54
N VAL A 582 -8.57 -14.42 -10.42
CA VAL A 582 -8.76 -13.72 -9.14
C VAL A 582 -7.45 -13.15 -8.60
N LEU A 583 -6.33 -13.83 -8.83
CA LEU A 583 -5.02 -13.35 -8.44
C LEU A 583 -4.64 -12.06 -9.20
N LEU A 584 -4.93 -11.98 -10.48
CA LEU A 584 -4.33 -11.00 -11.41
C LEU A 584 -5.28 -9.89 -11.86
N TYR A 585 -6.62 -10.08 -11.80
CA TYR A 585 -7.57 -9.08 -12.32
C TYR A 585 -7.65 -7.82 -11.45
N SER A 586 -8.48 -6.87 -11.86
CA SER A 586 -8.67 -5.57 -11.21
C SER A 586 -8.64 -5.66 -9.68
N PRO A 587 -7.92 -4.76 -8.99
CA PRO A 587 -7.96 -4.71 -7.53
C PRO A 587 -9.36 -4.33 -7.02
N CYS A 588 -9.61 -4.53 -5.71
CA CYS A 588 -10.87 -4.12 -5.09
C CYS A 588 -11.09 -2.60 -5.22
N PHE A 589 -12.35 -2.18 -5.17
CA PHE A 589 -12.72 -0.79 -5.40
C PHE A 589 -12.03 0.19 -4.46
N VAL A 590 -11.85 -0.18 -3.19
CA VAL A 590 -11.11 0.63 -2.21
C VAL A 590 -9.65 0.83 -2.62
N ALA A 591 -8.99 -0.23 -3.10
CA ALA A 591 -7.63 -0.11 -3.60
C ALA A 591 -7.54 0.83 -4.81
N LEU A 592 -8.53 0.80 -5.72
CA LEU A 592 -8.63 1.72 -6.85
C LEU A 592 -8.74 3.19 -6.41
N VAL A 593 -9.57 3.46 -5.40
CA VAL A 593 -9.69 4.82 -4.82
C VAL A 593 -8.35 5.30 -4.24
N VAL A 594 -7.63 4.42 -3.54
CA VAL A 594 -6.31 4.77 -2.98
C VAL A 594 -5.25 4.93 -4.09
N ILE A 595 -5.27 4.07 -5.12
CA ILE A 595 -4.42 4.23 -6.31
C ILE A 595 -4.68 5.60 -6.96
N ARG A 596 -5.96 6.04 -7.09
CA ARG A 596 -6.30 7.37 -7.59
C ARG A 596 -5.64 8.50 -6.78
N GLN A 597 -5.67 8.38 -5.46
CA GLN A 597 -5.07 9.38 -4.56
C GLN A 597 -3.54 9.45 -4.72
N GLU A 598 -2.89 8.29 -4.86
CA GLU A 598 -1.43 8.19 -4.94
C GLU A 598 -0.87 8.45 -6.35
N ALA A 599 -1.59 8.06 -7.39
CA ALA A 599 -1.20 8.28 -8.79
C ALA A 599 -1.61 9.66 -9.33
N GLY A 600 -2.55 10.35 -8.65
CA GLY A 600 -3.01 11.68 -9.03
C GLY A 600 -3.91 11.75 -10.28
N SER A 601 -4.25 10.62 -10.93
CA SER A 601 -5.01 10.58 -12.19
C SER A 601 -6.02 9.43 -12.27
N TRP A 602 -7.23 9.69 -12.75
CA TRP A 602 -8.23 8.68 -13.08
C TRP A 602 -7.81 7.81 -14.29
N GLY A 603 -7.01 8.35 -15.19
CA GLY A 603 -6.49 7.60 -16.33
C GLY A 603 -5.64 6.40 -15.89
N TRP A 604 -4.82 6.53 -14.84
CA TRP A 604 -4.05 5.41 -14.32
C TRP A 604 -4.91 4.38 -13.58
N VAL A 605 -6.02 4.78 -12.98
CA VAL A 605 -7.00 3.85 -12.39
C VAL A 605 -7.68 3.03 -13.47
N ALA A 606 -8.21 3.69 -14.51
CA ALA A 606 -8.84 3.02 -15.64
C ALA A 606 -7.85 2.09 -16.35
N PHE A 607 -6.60 2.53 -16.56
CA PHE A 607 -5.54 1.70 -17.10
C PHE A 607 -5.31 0.45 -16.22
N SER A 608 -5.19 0.61 -14.90
CA SER A 608 -5.01 -0.52 -13.98
C SER A 608 -6.17 -1.52 -14.05
N MET A 609 -7.41 -1.03 -14.08
CA MET A 609 -8.59 -1.90 -14.18
C MET A 609 -8.59 -2.71 -15.48
N ILE A 610 -8.49 -2.02 -16.60
CA ILE A 610 -8.60 -2.64 -17.93
C ILE A 610 -7.41 -3.56 -18.18
N PHE A 611 -6.20 -3.04 -17.97
CA PHE A 611 -4.97 -3.78 -18.25
C PHE A 611 -4.85 -5.04 -17.39
N ASN A 612 -5.11 -4.93 -16.07
CA ASN A 612 -5.02 -6.09 -15.19
C ASN A 612 -6.09 -7.13 -15.53
N THR A 613 -7.30 -6.72 -15.88
CA THR A 613 -8.38 -7.64 -16.27
C THR A 613 -8.06 -8.36 -17.58
N VAL A 614 -7.58 -7.64 -18.59
CA VAL A 614 -7.17 -8.23 -19.88
C VAL A 614 -5.99 -9.18 -19.68
N PHE A 615 -5.01 -8.80 -18.89
CA PHE A 615 -3.86 -9.66 -18.57
C PHE A 615 -4.30 -10.92 -17.81
N ALA A 616 -5.15 -10.77 -16.78
CA ALA A 616 -5.71 -11.89 -16.03
C ALA A 616 -6.47 -12.86 -16.93
N TYR A 617 -7.29 -12.33 -17.85
CA TYR A 617 -8.01 -13.13 -18.85
C TYR A 617 -7.06 -13.93 -19.73
N GLY A 618 -6.00 -13.29 -20.25
CA GLY A 618 -5.00 -13.98 -21.08
C GLY A 618 -4.28 -15.11 -20.35
N VAL A 619 -3.91 -14.90 -19.09
CA VAL A 619 -3.25 -15.91 -18.24
C VAL A 619 -4.23 -17.05 -17.91
N ALA A 620 -5.46 -16.72 -17.52
CA ALA A 620 -6.51 -17.68 -17.22
C ALA A 620 -6.85 -18.58 -18.44
N ALA A 621 -7.00 -17.97 -19.62
CA ALA A 621 -7.25 -18.68 -20.88
C ALA A 621 -6.09 -19.63 -21.24
N ALA A 622 -4.86 -19.19 -21.08
CA ALA A 622 -3.70 -20.04 -21.31
C ALA A 622 -3.67 -21.22 -20.31
N ALA A 623 -3.87 -20.96 -19.04
CA ALA A 623 -3.89 -21.99 -18.00
C ALA A 623 -5.03 -23.00 -18.21
N TYR A 624 -6.24 -22.53 -18.53
CA TYR A 624 -7.39 -23.38 -18.83
C TYR A 624 -7.10 -24.31 -20.01
N ARG A 625 -6.62 -23.77 -21.12
CA ARG A 625 -6.33 -24.57 -22.33
C ARG A 625 -5.20 -25.57 -22.11
N ILE A 626 -4.14 -25.18 -21.41
CA ILE A 626 -3.02 -26.08 -21.10
C ILE A 626 -3.51 -27.22 -20.19
N CYS A 627 -4.28 -26.89 -19.15
CA CYS A 627 -4.78 -27.90 -18.22
C CYS A 627 -5.81 -28.85 -18.85
N MET A 628 -6.61 -28.38 -19.82
CA MET A 628 -7.55 -29.22 -20.58
C MET A 628 -6.86 -30.08 -21.64
N ALA A 629 -5.63 -29.73 -22.06
CA ALA A 629 -4.85 -30.49 -23.03
C ALA A 629 -3.97 -31.58 -22.39
N LEU A 630 -3.71 -31.48 -21.08
CA LEU A 630 -2.97 -32.45 -20.26
C LEU A 630 -3.90 -33.52 -19.68
#